data_67efccead8457e2569f3174d8fed0b40
#
_entry.id   67efccead8457e2569f3174d8fed0b40
#
_cell.length_a   1.000
_cell.length_b   1.000
_cell.length_c   1.000
_cell.angle_alpha   90.00
_cell.angle_beta   90.00
_cell.angle_gamma   90.00
#
_symmetry.space_group_name_H-M   'P 1'
#
loop_
_entity.id
_entity.type
_entity.pdbx_description
1 polymer ?
#
loop_
_entity_poly.entity_id
_entity_poly.type
_entity_poly.pdbx_seq_one_letter_code
_entity_poly.pdbx_strand_id
1 'polypeptide(L)'
;GDSYRQFLDNGKTERECVIQSVEAAKKANYVDLKDLIKSNTPIKAGDKIYYTHMDKSIALFNIGTDDLDLGMNILGAHIDSPRIDVKQNPQYEDSNLVFWDTHYYGGIKKYHWVAMPLAIHGVVVKTDGTRININIGDTESDPVFCITDLLPHLGQEQMQKNATKVIEGEALDLLIGSRPVKDEEKEGVTKFINNLLEKEYGFVERDLLSAELEIVPAEIGRAHV
;
A
#
# COMPACT_ATOMS: atom_id res chain seq x y z
N GLY A 1 -14.55 18.47 7.04
CA GLY A 1 -13.52 18.62 6.07
C GLY A 1 -12.15 18.15 6.50
N ASP A 2 -11.47 18.84 7.42
CA ASP A 2 -10.05 18.61 7.69
C ASP A 2 -9.73 17.22 8.27
N SER A 3 -10.54 16.72 9.19
CA SER A 3 -10.37 15.38 9.76
C SER A 3 -10.50 14.26 8.70
N TYR A 4 -11.41 14.43 7.76
CA TYR A 4 -11.57 13.48 6.66
C TYR A 4 -10.40 13.54 5.68
N ARG A 5 -9.92 14.75 5.35
CA ARG A 5 -8.71 14.91 4.54
C ARG A 5 -7.51 14.23 5.21
N GLN A 6 -7.31 14.47 6.50
CA GLN A 6 -6.24 13.83 7.27
C GLN A 6 -6.37 12.31 7.29
N PHE A 7 -7.59 11.78 7.40
CA PHE A 7 -7.83 10.34 7.29
C PHE A 7 -7.41 9.79 5.92
N LEU A 8 -7.71 10.50 4.84
CA LEU A 8 -7.32 10.11 3.48
C LEU A 8 -5.79 10.20 3.27
N ASP A 9 -5.16 11.25 3.78
CA ASP A 9 -3.71 11.44 3.65
C ASP A 9 -2.91 10.35 4.38
N ASN A 10 -3.40 9.91 5.54
CA ASN A 10 -2.75 8.87 6.36
C ASN A 10 -3.21 7.45 6.05
N GLY A 11 -4.23 7.26 5.22
CA GLY A 11 -4.85 5.98 4.91
C GLY A 11 -4.76 5.64 3.43
N LYS A 12 -3.57 5.55 2.87
CA LYS A 12 -3.36 5.27 1.45
C LYS A 12 -3.60 3.80 1.09
N THR A 13 -3.53 2.91 2.08
CA THR A 13 -3.76 1.47 1.94
C THR A 13 -4.87 0.98 2.87
N GLU A 14 -5.40 -0.23 2.64
CA GLU A 14 -6.40 -0.83 3.52
C GLU A 14 -5.89 -0.99 4.95
N ARG A 15 -4.62 -1.39 5.11
CA ARG A 15 -3.98 -1.56 6.42
C ARG A 15 -3.92 -0.26 7.20
N GLU A 16 -3.53 0.81 6.54
CA GLU A 16 -3.48 2.14 7.15
C GLU A 16 -4.88 2.65 7.52
N CYS A 17 -5.89 2.39 6.68
CA CYS A 17 -7.28 2.69 7.01
C CYS A 17 -7.76 1.92 8.25
N VAL A 18 -7.39 0.64 8.37
CA VAL A 18 -7.71 -0.17 9.56
C VAL A 18 -7.02 0.39 10.79
N ILE A 19 -5.73 0.75 10.71
CA ILE A 19 -4.97 1.35 11.83
C ILE A 19 -5.69 2.61 12.33
N GLN A 20 -6.02 3.55 11.44
CA GLN A 20 -6.72 4.77 11.81
C GLN A 20 -8.12 4.50 12.39
N SER A 21 -8.83 3.52 11.81
CA SER A 21 -10.17 3.13 12.30
C SER A 21 -10.10 2.53 13.69
N VAL A 22 -9.08 1.71 13.99
CA VAL A 22 -8.83 1.17 15.33
C VAL A 22 -8.52 2.29 16.33
N GLU A 23 -7.69 3.26 15.94
CA GLU A 23 -7.41 4.42 16.80
C GLU A 23 -8.66 5.24 17.10
N ALA A 24 -9.50 5.47 16.09
CA ALA A 24 -10.77 6.17 16.27
C ALA A 24 -11.74 5.37 17.15
N ALA A 25 -11.82 4.04 16.95
CA ALA A 25 -12.63 3.16 17.78
C ALA A 25 -12.19 3.19 19.25
N LYS A 26 -10.89 3.09 19.52
CA LYS A 26 -10.34 3.19 20.89
C LYS A 26 -10.66 4.52 21.55
N LYS A 27 -10.54 5.64 20.83
CA LYS A 27 -10.95 6.97 21.31
C LYS A 27 -12.45 7.05 21.63
N ALA A 28 -13.27 6.25 20.95
CA ALA A 28 -14.71 6.15 21.19
C ALA A 28 -15.10 5.05 22.21
N ASN A 29 -14.11 4.51 22.94
CA ASN A 29 -14.25 3.48 23.98
C ASN A 29 -14.69 2.11 23.45
N TYR A 30 -14.31 1.77 22.22
CA TYR A 30 -14.43 0.40 21.74
C TYR A 30 -13.29 -0.47 22.28
N VAL A 31 -13.59 -1.72 22.60
CA VAL A 31 -12.66 -2.73 23.12
C VAL A 31 -12.41 -3.78 22.05
N ASP A 32 -11.20 -4.31 21.95
CA ASP A 32 -10.88 -5.40 21.03
C ASP A 32 -11.59 -6.69 21.46
N LEU A 33 -12.33 -7.31 20.54
CA LEU A 33 -12.99 -8.59 20.77
C LEU A 33 -11.98 -9.68 21.21
N LYS A 34 -10.75 -9.66 20.69
CA LYS A 34 -9.72 -10.62 21.07
C LYS A 34 -9.35 -10.53 22.55
N ASP A 35 -9.34 -9.31 23.10
CA ASP A 35 -9.06 -9.08 24.53
C ASP A 35 -10.21 -9.58 25.41
N LEU A 36 -11.46 -9.38 24.99
CA LEU A 36 -12.64 -9.92 25.69
C LEU A 36 -12.64 -11.44 25.70
N ILE A 37 -12.31 -12.06 24.58
CA ILE A 37 -12.21 -13.53 24.48
C ILE A 37 -11.08 -14.05 25.40
N LYS A 38 -9.91 -13.42 25.35
CA LYS A 38 -8.76 -13.82 26.17
C LYS A 38 -9.04 -13.70 27.67
N SER A 39 -9.77 -12.69 28.10
CA SER A 39 -10.16 -12.46 29.49
C SER A 39 -11.43 -13.21 29.90
N ASN A 40 -12.08 -13.93 28.98
CA ASN A 40 -13.38 -14.57 29.18
C ASN A 40 -14.44 -13.59 29.72
N THR A 41 -14.42 -12.34 29.22
CA THR A 41 -15.36 -11.30 29.64
C THR A 41 -16.64 -11.40 28.81
N PRO A 42 -17.81 -11.59 29.43
CA PRO A 42 -19.07 -11.69 28.70
C PRO A 42 -19.46 -10.34 28.10
N ILE A 43 -20.02 -10.39 26.90
CA ILE A 43 -20.55 -9.23 26.18
C ILE A 43 -21.94 -8.92 26.72
N LYS A 44 -22.26 -7.64 26.90
CA LYS A 44 -23.56 -7.15 27.40
C LYS A 44 -24.06 -5.96 26.62
N ALA A 45 -25.32 -5.65 26.77
CA ALA A 45 -25.95 -4.47 26.18
C ALA A 45 -25.19 -3.18 26.56
N GLY A 46 -24.95 -2.34 25.57
CA GLY A 46 -24.18 -1.10 25.68
C GLY A 46 -22.69 -1.23 25.41
N ASP A 47 -22.17 -2.47 25.28
CA ASP A 47 -20.75 -2.65 24.96
C ASP A 47 -20.44 -2.19 23.53
N LYS A 48 -19.27 -1.63 23.38
CA LYS A 48 -18.69 -1.22 22.09
C LYS A 48 -17.46 -2.07 21.82
N ILE A 49 -17.50 -2.81 20.74
CA ILE A 49 -16.50 -3.83 20.43
C ILE A 49 -16.01 -3.63 19.01
N TYR A 50 -14.72 -3.80 18.78
CA TYR A 50 -14.18 -3.91 17.43
C TYR A 50 -13.44 -5.24 17.23
N TYR A 51 -13.35 -5.66 15.97
CA TYR A 51 -12.57 -6.81 15.54
C TYR A 51 -11.90 -6.50 14.23
N THR A 52 -10.59 -6.79 14.14
CA THR A 52 -9.82 -6.68 12.90
C THR A 52 -9.52 -8.07 12.34
N HIS A 53 -9.64 -8.20 11.02
CA HIS A 53 -9.28 -9.42 10.31
C HIS A 53 -8.14 -9.15 9.34
N MET A 54 -7.03 -9.89 9.50
CA MET A 54 -5.81 -9.83 8.68
C MET A 54 -5.22 -8.41 8.52
N ASP A 55 -5.58 -7.50 9.42
CA ASP A 55 -5.23 -6.08 9.40
C ASP A 55 -5.72 -5.34 8.12
N LYS A 56 -6.69 -5.92 7.39
CA LYS A 56 -7.24 -5.38 6.13
C LYS A 56 -8.74 -5.10 6.18
N SER A 57 -9.40 -5.50 7.24
CA SER A 57 -10.81 -5.17 7.49
C SER A 57 -11.08 -4.99 8.97
N ILE A 58 -12.11 -4.22 9.29
CA ILE A 58 -12.55 -3.95 10.65
C ILE A 58 -14.07 -4.07 10.73
N ALA A 59 -14.55 -4.66 11.81
CA ALA A 59 -15.95 -4.65 12.19
C ALA A 59 -16.11 -3.94 13.53
N LEU A 60 -17.12 -3.09 13.65
CA LEU A 60 -17.46 -2.32 14.83
C LEU A 60 -18.88 -2.70 15.27
N PHE A 61 -19.05 -3.00 16.53
CA PHE A 61 -20.32 -3.44 17.09
C PHE A 61 -20.74 -2.50 18.24
N ASN A 62 -21.96 -2.01 18.18
CA ASN A 62 -22.66 -1.42 19.32
C ASN A 62 -23.72 -2.42 19.76
N ILE A 63 -23.55 -3.04 20.90
CA ILE A 63 -24.45 -4.06 21.41
C ILE A 63 -25.72 -3.41 21.93
N GLY A 64 -26.84 -3.71 21.31
CA GLY A 64 -28.16 -3.21 21.69
C GLY A 64 -28.74 -3.89 22.94
N THR A 65 -29.96 -3.54 23.28
CA THR A 65 -30.74 -4.14 24.38
C THR A 65 -31.61 -5.33 23.92
N ASP A 66 -31.89 -5.36 22.62
CA ASP A 66 -32.72 -6.40 22.03
C ASP A 66 -31.90 -7.64 21.69
N ASP A 67 -32.52 -8.80 21.67
CA ASP A 67 -31.85 -10.04 21.28
C ASP A 67 -31.40 -9.99 19.83
N LEU A 68 -30.23 -10.56 19.55
CA LEU A 68 -29.67 -10.60 18.20
C LEU A 68 -30.58 -11.32 17.18
N ASP A 69 -31.42 -12.22 17.64
CA ASP A 69 -32.40 -12.93 16.82
C ASP A 69 -33.47 -12.00 16.21
N LEU A 70 -33.65 -10.82 16.78
CA LEU A 70 -34.53 -9.77 16.24
C LEU A 70 -33.90 -8.98 15.08
N GLY A 71 -32.64 -9.26 14.77
CA GLY A 71 -31.89 -8.65 13.68
C GLY A 71 -30.93 -7.59 14.15
N MET A 72 -30.24 -7.00 13.17
CA MET A 72 -29.26 -5.94 13.40
C MET A 72 -29.24 -4.94 12.23
N ASN A 73 -28.82 -3.72 12.50
CA ASN A 73 -28.54 -2.73 11.48
C ASN A 73 -27.08 -2.84 11.05
N ILE A 74 -26.83 -3.07 9.77
CA ILE A 74 -25.49 -3.22 9.22
C ILE A 74 -25.18 -2.05 8.29
N LEU A 75 -24.10 -1.33 8.60
CA LEU A 75 -23.48 -0.36 7.72
C LEU A 75 -22.18 -0.94 7.17
N GLY A 76 -22.06 -1.01 5.85
CA GLY A 76 -20.86 -1.52 5.19
C GLY A 76 -20.28 -0.50 4.22
N ALA A 77 -18.97 -0.43 4.18
CA ALA A 77 -18.21 0.35 3.20
C ALA A 77 -16.90 -0.35 2.88
N HIS A 78 -16.43 -0.24 1.63
CA HIS A 78 -15.10 -0.70 1.28
C HIS A 78 -14.03 0.29 1.73
N ILE A 79 -12.83 -0.19 1.99
CA ILE A 79 -11.66 0.61 2.38
C ILE A 79 -10.46 0.42 1.43
N ASP A 80 -10.58 -0.43 0.43
CA ASP A 80 -9.62 -0.52 -0.65
C ASP A 80 -9.76 0.65 -1.65
N SER A 81 -8.68 0.95 -2.35
CA SER A 81 -8.63 1.95 -3.42
C SER A 81 -7.87 1.39 -4.61
N PRO A 82 -8.16 1.86 -5.82
CA PRO A 82 -7.32 1.56 -6.97
C PRO A 82 -5.87 1.98 -6.71
N ARG A 83 -4.94 1.11 -7.07
CA ARG A 83 -3.50 1.27 -6.83
C ARG A 83 -2.69 0.41 -7.79
N ILE A 84 -1.39 0.38 -7.58
CA ILE A 84 -0.48 -0.54 -8.27
C ILE A 84 0.17 -1.43 -7.21
N ASP A 85 0.14 -2.75 -7.41
CA ASP A 85 0.75 -3.72 -6.52
C ASP A 85 2.10 -4.19 -7.10
N VAL A 86 3.10 -4.39 -6.24
CA VAL A 86 4.38 -4.98 -6.62
C VAL A 86 4.22 -6.49 -6.77
N LYS A 87 4.73 -7.07 -7.87
CA LYS A 87 4.71 -8.53 -8.08
C LYS A 87 5.66 -9.26 -7.12
N GLN A 88 5.54 -10.59 -7.00
CA GLN A 88 6.32 -11.39 -6.04
C GLN A 88 7.81 -11.50 -6.36
N ASN A 89 8.20 -11.48 -7.63
CA ASN A 89 9.59 -11.44 -8.08
C ASN A 89 9.77 -10.21 -8.96
N PRO A 90 9.73 -9.01 -8.38
CA PRO A 90 9.54 -7.82 -9.17
C PRO A 90 10.82 -7.28 -9.79
N GLN A 91 11.98 -7.57 -9.21
CA GLN A 91 13.20 -6.83 -9.48
C GLN A 91 13.91 -7.29 -10.73
N TYR A 92 14.19 -6.36 -11.61
CA TYR A 92 15.06 -6.55 -12.77
C TYR A 92 15.86 -5.30 -13.08
N GLU A 93 17.00 -5.46 -13.75
CA GLU A 93 17.83 -4.36 -14.20
C GLU A 93 17.84 -4.30 -15.73
N ASP A 94 17.51 -3.15 -16.28
CA ASP A 94 17.63 -2.85 -17.69
C ASP A 94 18.26 -1.47 -17.89
N SER A 95 19.19 -1.37 -18.86
CA SER A 95 19.83 -0.11 -19.22
C SER A 95 20.48 0.65 -18.05
N ASN A 96 21.05 -0.07 -17.09
CA ASN A 96 21.62 0.44 -15.82
C ASN A 96 20.56 1.14 -14.92
N LEU A 97 19.31 0.70 -15.01
CA LEU A 97 18.22 1.11 -14.14
C LEU A 97 17.59 -0.12 -13.52
N VAL A 98 17.22 -0.05 -12.26
CA VAL A 98 16.47 -1.11 -11.59
C VAL A 98 15.01 -0.75 -11.52
N PHE A 99 14.20 -1.68 -11.97
CA PHE A 99 12.75 -1.59 -11.95
C PHE A 99 12.15 -2.67 -11.07
N TRP A 100 10.97 -2.40 -10.54
CA TRP A 100 10.07 -3.39 -9.97
C TRP A 100 8.86 -3.56 -10.88
N ASP A 101 8.66 -4.80 -11.33
CA ASP A 101 7.51 -5.24 -12.10
C ASP A 101 6.25 -5.17 -11.24
N THR A 102 5.17 -4.68 -11.81
CA THR A 102 3.96 -4.34 -11.08
C THR A 102 2.70 -4.91 -11.72
N HIS A 103 1.61 -4.83 -10.99
CA HIS A 103 0.28 -5.12 -11.47
C HIS A 103 -0.71 -4.10 -10.92
N TYR A 104 -1.54 -3.50 -11.75
CA TYR A 104 -2.54 -2.56 -11.26
C TYR A 104 -3.76 -3.28 -10.66
N TYR A 105 -4.30 -2.69 -9.60
CA TYR A 105 -5.49 -3.15 -8.90
C TYR A 105 -6.65 -2.18 -9.11
N GLY A 106 -7.83 -2.73 -9.47
CA GLY A 106 -9.03 -1.95 -9.69
C GLY A 106 -9.05 -1.19 -11.01
N GLY A 107 -9.98 -0.28 -11.16
CA GLY A 107 -10.17 0.52 -12.36
C GLY A 107 -9.32 1.79 -12.32
N ILE A 108 -8.15 1.77 -12.95
CA ILE A 108 -7.29 2.95 -13.06
C ILE A 108 -7.26 3.52 -14.49
N LYS A 109 -7.08 4.81 -14.60
CA LYS A 109 -6.62 5.45 -15.83
C LYS A 109 -5.09 5.42 -15.83
N LYS A 110 -4.51 4.41 -16.49
CA LYS A 110 -3.06 4.12 -16.43
C LYS A 110 -2.18 5.35 -16.72
N TYR A 111 -2.60 6.22 -17.63
CA TYR A 111 -1.88 7.44 -17.96
C TYR A 111 -1.83 8.48 -16.83
N HIS A 112 -2.60 8.33 -15.75
CA HIS A 112 -2.47 9.17 -14.56
C HIS A 112 -1.28 8.77 -13.69
N TRP A 113 -0.76 7.57 -13.83
CA TRP A 113 0.23 6.97 -12.95
C TRP A 113 1.66 7.15 -13.43
N VAL A 114 1.85 7.59 -14.67
CA VAL A 114 3.18 7.86 -15.23
C VAL A 114 3.63 9.28 -14.91
N ALA A 115 4.94 9.46 -14.74
CA ALA A 115 5.58 10.75 -14.51
C ALA A 115 5.09 11.53 -13.26
N MET A 116 4.49 10.84 -12.29
CA MET A 116 4.08 11.44 -11.02
C MET A 116 4.92 10.89 -9.86
N PRO A 117 5.09 11.65 -8.75
CA PRO A 117 5.74 11.12 -7.55
C PRO A 117 4.93 9.99 -6.93
N LEU A 118 5.59 8.87 -6.65
CA LEU A 118 5.00 7.67 -6.06
C LEU A 118 5.74 7.27 -4.79
N ALA A 119 5.01 6.65 -3.88
CA ALA A 119 5.50 6.07 -2.64
C ALA A 119 5.22 4.57 -2.60
N ILE A 120 5.93 3.84 -1.77
CA ILE A 120 5.77 2.40 -1.55
C ILE A 120 5.31 2.19 -0.11
N HIS A 121 4.13 1.62 0.05
CA HIS A 121 3.55 1.28 1.34
C HIS A 121 3.26 -0.20 1.43
N GLY A 122 3.23 -0.76 2.64
CA GLY A 122 2.80 -2.13 2.83
C GLY A 122 3.53 -2.86 3.93
N VAL A 123 3.68 -4.16 3.77
CA VAL A 123 4.30 -5.03 4.76
C VAL A 123 5.16 -6.09 4.08
N VAL A 124 6.33 -6.33 4.66
CA VAL A 124 7.19 -7.47 4.33
C VAL A 124 7.13 -8.46 5.49
N VAL A 125 6.90 -9.73 5.20
CA VAL A 125 6.90 -10.80 6.21
C VAL A 125 8.09 -11.71 5.95
N LYS A 126 9.04 -11.71 6.86
CA LYS A 126 10.25 -12.53 6.78
C LYS A 126 9.96 -14.01 7.06
N THR A 127 10.89 -14.87 6.71
CA THR A 127 10.77 -16.32 6.91
C THR A 127 10.64 -16.73 8.38
N ASP A 128 11.13 -15.93 9.32
CA ASP A 128 10.97 -16.13 10.76
C ASP A 128 9.63 -15.61 11.32
N GLY A 129 8.76 -15.08 10.46
CA GLY A 129 7.49 -14.49 10.83
C GLY A 129 7.55 -13.01 11.25
N THR A 130 8.74 -12.42 11.26
CA THR A 130 8.90 -10.98 11.55
C THR A 130 8.20 -10.16 10.48
N ARG A 131 7.38 -9.18 10.91
CA ARG A 131 6.70 -8.23 10.02
C ARG A 131 7.41 -6.90 10.06
N ILE A 132 7.68 -6.36 8.87
CA ILE A 132 8.28 -5.05 8.67
C ILE A 132 7.26 -4.20 7.92
N ASN A 133 6.80 -3.11 8.53
CA ASN A 133 5.96 -2.14 7.84
C ASN A 133 6.85 -1.26 6.97
N ILE A 134 6.43 -1.07 5.74
CA ILE A 134 7.11 -0.25 4.74
C ILE A 134 6.25 0.98 4.46
N ASN A 135 6.86 2.13 4.56
CA ASN A 135 6.36 3.42 4.13
C ASN A 135 7.56 4.23 3.65
N ILE A 136 7.72 4.39 2.34
CA ILE A 136 8.85 5.05 1.71
C ILE A 136 8.32 5.99 0.64
N GLY A 137 8.63 7.27 0.74
CA GLY A 137 8.26 8.28 -0.24
C GLY A 137 7.27 9.33 0.26
N ASP A 138 6.88 9.31 1.52
CA ASP A 138 5.93 10.26 2.12
C ASP A 138 6.59 11.48 2.76
N THR A 139 7.88 11.42 3.07
CA THR A 139 8.60 12.52 3.70
C THR A 139 9.60 13.15 2.74
N GLU A 140 9.96 14.43 2.99
CA GLU A 140 10.95 15.14 2.17
C GLU A 140 12.34 14.48 2.14
N SER A 141 12.65 13.65 3.13
CA SER A 141 13.91 12.91 3.22
C SER A 141 13.90 11.58 2.48
N ASP A 142 12.72 11.09 2.11
CA ASP A 142 12.57 9.81 1.44
C ASP A 142 12.94 9.91 -0.04
N PRO A 143 13.37 8.80 -0.65
CA PRO A 143 13.48 8.72 -2.09
C PRO A 143 12.08 8.83 -2.74
N VAL A 144 12.03 9.46 -3.89
CA VAL A 144 10.82 9.57 -4.71
C VAL A 144 10.90 8.56 -5.84
N PHE A 145 9.83 7.81 -6.02
CA PHE A 145 9.70 6.84 -7.10
C PHE A 145 8.81 7.39 -8.22
N CYS A 146 8.95 6.82 -9.40
CA CYS A 146 8.06 7.15 -10.52
C CYS A 146 7.98 5.97 -11.50
N ILE A 147 6.92 5.96 -12.29
CA ILE A 147 6.83 5.19 -13.53
C ILE A 147 7.22 6.12 -14.65
N THR A 148 8.23 5.74 -15.42
CA THR A 148 8.76 6.57 -16.50
C THR A 148 7.83 6.59 -17.69
N ASP A 149 7.88 7.68 -18.47
CA ASP A 149 7.16 7.81 -19.74
C ASP A 149 8.06 8.36 -20.84
N LEU A 150 7.64 8.17 -22.08
CA LEU A 150 8.41 8.62 -23.24
C LEU A 150 8.29 10.13 -23.42
N LEU A 151 9.42 10.74 -23.79
CA LEU A 151 9.42 12.13 -24.28
C LEU A 151 8.67 12.21 -25.62
N PRO A 152 8.07 13.36 -25.97
CA PRO A 152 7.30 13.53 -27.19
C PRO A 152 8.03 13.09 -28.47
N HIS A 153 9.35 13.28 -28.52
CA HIS A 153 10.16 12.87 -29.68
C HIS A 153 10.23 11.37 -29.90
N LEU A 154 10.07 10.59 -28.82
CA LEU A 154 10.09 9.12 -28.83
C LEU A 154 8.68 8.54 -28.76
N GLY A 155 7.71 9.30 -28.27
CA GLY A 155 6.34 8.87 -28.00
C GLY A 155 5.34 9.15 -29.13
N GLN A 156 5.78 9.41 -30.37
CA GLN A 156 4.86 9.80 -31.45
C GLN A 156 3.79 8.74 -31.74
N GLU A 157 4.16 7.47 -31.78
CA GLU A 157 3.20 6.37 -31.96
C GLU A 157 2.29 6.19 -30.74
N GLN A 158 2.83 6.35 -29.55
CA GLN A 158 2.09 6.31 -28.30
C GLN A 158 0.98 7.37 -28.28
N MET A 159 1.30 8.61 -28.68
CA MET A 159 0.36 9.73 -28.70
C MET A 159 -0.79 9.56 -29.71
N GLN A 160 -0.66 8.66 -30.69
CA GLN A 160 -1.73 8.34 -31.63
C GLN A 160 -2.72 7.30 -31.08
N LYS A 161 -2.36 6.61 -30.01
CA LYS A 161 -3.25 5.64 -29.36
C LYS A 161 -4.36 6.35 -28.58
N ASN A 162 -5.52 5.70 -28.45
CA ASN A 162 -6.56 6.23 -27.57
C ASN A 162 -6.13 6.11 -26.09
N ALA A 163 -6.78 6.89 -25.22
CA ALA A 163 -6.41 6.99 -23.81
C ALA A 163 -6.38 5.65 -23.05
N THR A 164 -7.17 4.67 -23.47
CA THR A 164 -7.20 3.34 -22.82
C THR A 164 -5.98 2.49 -23.17
N LYS A 165 -5.28 2.82 -24.25
CA LYS A 165 -4.14 2.07 -24.80
C LYS A 165 -2.84 2.88 -24.82
N VAL A 166 -2.86 4.15 -24.44
CA VAL A 166 -1.68 5.03 -24.45
C VAL A 166 -0.60 4.51 -23.50
N ILE A 167 -0.99 3.99 -22.36
CA ILE A 167 -0.13 3.26 -21.41
C ILE A 167 -0.68 1.84 -21.29
N GLU A 168 0.16 0.87 -21.49
CA GLU A 168 -0.18 -0.56 -21.32
C GLU A 168 0.01 -0.98 -19.85
N GLY A 169 -0.75 -1.96 -19.37
CA GLY A 169 -0.67 -2.41 -17.98
C GLY A 169 0.71 -2.94 -17.59
N GLU A 170 1.31 -3.69 -18.50
CA GLU A 170 2.66 -4.27 -18.32
C GLU A 170 3.80 -3.24 -18.47
N ALA A 171 3.50 -1.97 -18.74
CA ALA A 171 4.46 -0.88 -18.81
C ALA A 171 4.44 -0.01 -17.54
N LEU A 172 3.72 -0.41 -16.51
CA LEU A 172 3.62 0.31 -15.24
C LEU A 172 4.72 -0.09 -14.24
N ASP A 173 5.94 -0.32 -14.73
CA ASP A 173 7.06 -0.72 -13.87
C ASP A 173 7.64 0.47 -13.11
N LEU A 174 7.83 0.27 -11.82
CA LEU A 174 8.31 1.30 -10.92
C LEU A 174 9.84 1.42 -11.00
N LEU A 175 10.33 2.60 -11.33
CA LEU A 175 11.77 2.89 -11.28
C LEU A 175 12.22 2.99 -9.81
N ILE A 176 13.08 2.05 -9.39
CA ILE A 176 13.58 1.93 -8.02
C ILE A 176 14.94 2.57 -7.85
N GLY A 177 15.80 2.47 -8.86
CA GLY A 177 17.15 3.02 -8.74
C GLY A 177 17.90 3.17 -10.04
N SER A 178 18.89 4.08 -10.00
CA SER A 178 19.75 4.41 -11.14
C SER A 178 21.22 4.60 -10.75
N ARG A 179 21.59 4.30 -9.51
CA ARG A 179 22.96 4.51 -9.00
C ARG A 179 23.66 3.18 -8.80
N PRO A 180 24.68 2.87 -9.61
CA PRO A 180 25.46 1.64 -9.45
C PRO A 180 26.40 1.70 -8.24
N VAL A 181 26.75 0.53 -7.73
CA VAL A 181 27.89 0.40 -6.83
C VAL A 181 29.17 0.73 -7.64
N LYS A 182 30.08 1.46 -7.02
CA LYS A 182 31.34 1.83 -7.64
C LYS A 182 32.16 0.58 -8.01
N ASP A 183 32.74 0.58 -9.20
CA ASP A 183 33.63 -0.47 -9.72
C ASP A 183 32.92 -1.82 -10.02
N GLU A 184 31.59 -1.85 -10.11
CA GLU A 184 30.83 -3.01 -10.57
C GLU A 184 30.44 -2.88 -12.05
N GLU A 185 30.80 -3.89 -12.85
CA GLU A 185 30.55 -3.89 -14.30
C GLU A 185 29.16 -4.43 -14.69
N LYS A 186 28.57 -5.26 -13.81
CA LYS A 186 27.26 -5.90 -14.05
C LYS A 186 26.40 -5.82 -12.79
N GLU A 187 25.10 -5.58 -13.01
CA GLU A 187 24.10 -5.53 -11.94
C GLU A 187 24.49 -4.59 -10.78
N GLY A 188 25.25 -3.53 -11.11
CA GLY A 188 25.74 -2.59 -10.11
C GLY A 188 24.63 -1.82 -9.42
N VAL A 189 23.53 -1.51 -10.12
CA VAL A 189 22.37 -0.84 -9.54
C VAL A 189 21.57 -1.81 -8.70
N THR A 190 21.36 -3.05 -9.16
CA THR A 190 20.72 -4.13 -8.38
C THR A 190 21.43 -4.36 -7.06
N LYS A 191 22.76 -4.46 -7.06
CA LYS A 191 23.55 -4.61 -5.82
C LYS A 191 23.40 -3.41 -4.89
N PHE A 192 23.36 -2.19 -5.44
CA PHE A 192 23.13 -1.00 -4.64
C PHE A 192 21.76 -1.05 -3.94
N ILE A 193 20.71 -1.37 -4.69
CA ILE A 193 19.35 -1.48 -4.15
C ILE A 193 19.25 -2.58 -3.11
N ASN A 194 19.78 -3.77 -3.37
CA ASN A 194 19.74 -4.88 -2.42
C ASN A 194 20.47 -4.54 -1.10
N ASN A 195 21.62 -3.85 -1.19
CA ASN A 195 22.32 -3.37 0.00
C ASN A 195 21.51 -2.31 0.77
N LEU A 196 20.78 -1.45 0.07
CA LEU A 196 19.93 -0.43 0.68
C LEU A 196 18.74 -1.09 1.40
N LEU A 197 18.05 -2.02 0.75
CA LEU A 197 16.91 -2.76 1.32
C LEU A 197 17.33 -3.47 2.62
N GLU A 198 18.48 -4.14 2.62
CA GLU A 198 18.98 -4.84 3.80
C GLU A 198 19.37 -3.89 4.94
N LYS A 199 20.14 -2.83 4.64
CA LYS A 199 20.69 -1.93 5.68
C LYS A 199 19.66 -0.96 6.25
N GLU A 200 18.84 -0.37 5.39
CA GLU A 200 17.92 0.71 5.80
C GLU A 200 16.54 0.16 6.18
N TYR A 201 16.09 -0.89 5.48
CA TYR A 201 14.74 -1.43 5.66
C TYR A 201 14.69 -2.82 6.29
N GLY A 202 15.84 -3.49 6.45
CA GLY A 202 15.96 -4.73 7.21
C GLY A 202 15.42 -5.98 6.53
N PHE A 203 15.21 -5.96 5.21
CA PHE A 203 14.79 -7.12 4.42
C PHE A 203 15.63 -7.27 3.15
N VAL A 204 15.63 -8.46 2.58
CA VAL A 204 16.37 -8.80 1.35
C VAL A 204 15.40 -9.06 0.20
N GLU A 205 15.90 -9.06 -1.03
CA GLU A 205 15.09 -9.29 -2.24
C GLU A 205 14.20 -10.54 -2.14
N ARG A 206 14.69 -11.63 -1.56
CA ARG A 206 13.90 -12.85 -1.35
C ARG A 206 12.66 -12.64 -0.50
N ASP A 207 12.68 -11.71 0.44
CA ASP A 207 11.54 -11.42 1.32
C ASP A 207 10.38 -10.75 0.55
N LEU A 208 10.64 -10.23 -0.66
CA LEU A 208 9.59 -9.71 -1.55
C LEU A 208 8.57 -10.78 -1.98
N LEU A 209 8.95 -12.06 -1.94
CA LEU A 209 8.03 -13.20 -2.20
C LEU A 209 6.84 -13.24 -1.23
N SER A 210 7.02 -12.78 -0.01
CA SER A 210 6.01 -12.73 1.05
C SER A 210 5.68 -11.29 1.47
N ALA A 211 5.96 -10.34 0.60
CA ALA A 211 5.60 -8.95 0.78
C ALA A 211 4.24 -8.64 0.16
N GLU A 212 3.56 -7.68 0.74
CA GLU A 212 2.42 -6.99 0.16
C GLU A 212 2.78 -5.51 0.11
N LEU A 213 3.27 -5.06 -1.05
CA LEU A 213 3.71 -3.70 -1.29
C LEU A 213 2.81 -3.04 -2.33
N GLU A 214 2.27 -1.91 -1.95
CA GLU A 214 1.36 -1.10 -2.73
C GLU A 214 2.05 0.20 -3.12
N ILE A 215 1.95 0.58 -4.39
CA ILE A 215 2.44 1.83 -4.93
C ILE A 215 1.29 2.82 -4.93
N VAL A 216 1.50 3.95 -4.29
CA VAL A 216 0.50 5.00 -4.06
C VAL A 216 1.07 6.37 -4.40
N PRO A 217 0.25 7.40 -4.64
CA PRO A 217 0.73 8.77 -4.79
C PRO A 217 1.49 9.25 -3.55
N ALA A 218 2.66 9.86 -3.73
CA ALA A 218 3.53 10.27 -2.62
C ALA A 218 2.94 11.45 -1.82
N GLU A 219 2.46 12.49 -2.49
CA GLU A 219 2.08 13.76 -1.87
C GLU A 219 0.59 13.89 -1.56
N ILE A 220 -0.23 13.10 -2.22
CA ILE A 220 -1.68 13.23 -2.15
C ILE A 220 -2.23 12.02 -1.43
N GLY A 221 -3.09 12.24 -0.49
CA GLY A 221 -3.84 11.19 0.15
C GLY A 221 -4.66 10.38 -0.85
N ARG A 222 -5.22 9.31 -0.36
CA ARG A 222 -6.11 8.42 -1.04
C ARG A 222 -7.26 9.19 -1.63
N ALA A 223 -7.29 9.46 -2.85
CA ALA A 223 -8.44 10.23 -3.26
C ALA A 223 -8.70 10.40 -4.69
N HIS A 224 -8.71 9.61 -5.41
CA HIS A 224 -9.08 10.00 -6.74
C HIS A 224 -10.10 9.07 -7.34
N VAL A 225 -11.12 8.87 -6.58
CA VAL A 225 -12.32 8.21 -7.12
C VAL A 225 -13.36 9.25 -7.45
#